data_7b87090dbf6ea8792468a2adb37c53f8
#
_entry.id   7b87090dbf6ea8792468a2adb37c53f8
#
_cell.length_a   1.000
_cell.length_b   1.000
_cell.length_c   1.000
_cell.angle_alpha   90.00
_cell.angle_beta   90.00
_cell.angle_gamma   90.00
#
_symmetry.space_group_name_H-M   'P 1'
#
loop_
_entity.id
_entity.type
_entity.pdbx_description
1 polymer ?
#
loop_
_entity_poly.entity_id
_entity_poly.type
_entity_poly.pdbx_seq_one_letter_code
_entity_poly.pdbx_strand_id
1 'polypeptide(L)'
;MFTKPRHSAARRIAVAAAAATALAATLLAAPAAIADDPPPLVVEYRTSATSPTADQVEPWFQVRNTGSSSVALADVTLRYYFTADVGAQYRFACSWAVRGCANVTGTFGEIADPGAAADRYLEVGFRPGAGTLAPGESTSHLQLRFHRTDWQRIDQSDDYSFDAARTSYAASPKVTARVGGELVWGTAPGAEGPGDPTDPPTDPTDPPEPGPLLFDDFDYTGHTDQRLSQRGWTVKSGAGGPGAPGAVWAPENITFPTEGGNTLMNLETSTNGTASGTRQSELYHQRKFTDGTYAARVRFSDAPRSGPDGDHMVQTFFTITPLDAPMDPDYGELDFEYLPNGGWGEPSNILYATSWETYRPDPWEAVNTHTEERTSFAGWHDLVITVDRSLIRYYVDGRLFATHGEPYLPETPMSINFNHWIISGGLVGSGTPRAYDQKVDYVYYAQDQTLTPAQVQAAVDRYRADAVSHLDTVP
;
A
#
# COMPACT_ATOMS: atom_id res chain seq x y z
N MET A 1 60.56 -30.82 26.65
CA MET A 1 61.74 -31.67 26.43
C MET A 1 61.75 -31.99 24.94
N PHE A 2 62.76 -31.46 24.22
CA PHE A 2 63.39 -31.91 22.98
C PHE A 2 62.48 -32.31 21.79
N THR A 3 62.71 -31.95 20.55
CA THR A 3 63.65 -31.14 19.76
C THR A 3 63.23 -31.29 18.30
N LYS A 4 63.34 -30.21 17.53
CA LYS A 4 63.41 -30.25 16.06
C LYS A 4 64.67 -31.01 15.58
N PRO A 5 64.79 -31.48 14.34
CA PRO A 5 65.39 -30.61 13.36
C PRO A 5 64.88 -30.69 11.89
N ARG A 6 65.35 -29.69 11.18
CA ARG A 6 65.33 -29.36 9.75
C ARG A 6 66.13 -30.33 8.87
N HIS A 7 65.85 -30.30 7.54
CA HIS A 7 66.80 -30.19 6.39
C HIS A 7 65.95 -30.19 5.11
N SER A 8 66.00 -29.24 4.24
CA SER A 8 66.92 -28.54 3.34
C SER A 8 67.25 -29.27 2.03
N ALA A 9 67.00 -28.51 0.90
CA ALA A 9 67.66 -28.49 -0.39
C ALA A 9 67.24 -29.59 -1.42
N ALA A 10 67.22 -29.41 -2.73
CA ALA A 10 67.60 -28.35 -3.66
C ALA A 10 67.02 -28.64 -5.07
N ARG A 11 66.78 -27.58 -5.82
CA ARG A 11 66.88 -27.36 -7.29
C ARG A 11 66.89 -28.57 -8.25
N ARG A 12 66.07 -28.51 -9.30
CA ARG A 12 66.53 -28.52 -10.70
C ARG A 12 65.54 -27.84 -11.63
N ILE A 13 66.04 -26.96 -12.45
CA ILE A 13 65.47 -26.22 -13.55
C ILE A 13 65.36 -27.16 -14.77
N ALA A 14 64.26 -27.14 -15.47
CA ALA A 14 64.17 -27.54 -16.86
C ALA A 14 63.23 -26.58 -17.62
N VAL A 15 63.83 -25.86 -18.56
CA VAL A 15 63.15 -25.01 -19.55
C VAL A 15 62.67 -25.91 -20.69
N ALA A 16 61.43 -25.76 -21.09
CA ALA A 16 60.98 -26.15 -22.44
C ALA A 16 59.94 -25.15 -22.92
N ALA A 17 60.33 -24.46 -24.00
CA ALA A 17 59.41 -23.61 -24.75
C ALA A 17 58.52 -24.46 -25.64
N ALA A 18 57.27 -24.04 -25.83
CA ALA A 18 56.64 -24.00 -27.16
C ALA A 18 55.17 -23.59 -27.13
N ALA A 19 54.89 -22.73 -28.07
CA ALA A 19 53.64 -22.54 -28.83
C ALA A 19 52.43 -21.94 -28.15
N ALA A 20 52.28 -20.64 -28.39
CA ALA A 20 51.04 -19.89 -28.28
C ALA A 20 50.04 -20.32 -29.37
N THR A 21 48.87 -20.82 -28.98
CA THR A 21 47.66 -20.77 -29.79
C THR A 21 46.67 -19.86 -29.10
N ALA A 22 46.47 -18.69 -29.66
CA ALA A 22 45.45 -17.74 -29.24
C ALA A 22 44.05 -18.27 -29.61
N LEU A 23 43.31 -18.72 -28.62
CA LEU A 23 41.84 -18.93 -28.74
C LEU A 23 41.18 -17.66 -28.29
N ALA A 24 40.67 -16.86 -29.24
CA ALA A 24 39.84 -15.72 -28.95
C ALA A 24 38.45 -16.22 -28.44
N ALA A 25 38.27 -16.22 -27.13
CA ALA A 25 36.97 -16.37 -26.50
C ALA A 25 36.28 -15.01 -26.58
N THR A 26 35.32 -14.86 -27.53
CA THR A 26 34.37 -13.79 -27.50
C THR A 26 33.45 -14.00 -26.28
N LEU A 27 33.72 -13.27 -25.22
CA LEU A 27 32.77 -13.07 -24.12
C LEU A 27 31.57 -12.28 -24.69
N LEU A 28 30.49 -12.95 -24.99
CA LEU A 28 29.18 -12.34 -25.07
C LEU A 28 28.83 -11.85 -23.66
N ALA A 29 29.02 -10.56 -23.42
CA ALA A 29 28.46 -9.89 -22.25
C ALA A 29 26.93 -10.02 -22.35
N ALA A 30 26.32 -10.75 -21.43
CA ALA A 30 24.88 -10.68 -21.23
C ALA A 30 24.53 -9.21 -20.93
N PRO A 31 23.45 -8.66 -21.48
CA PRO A 31 22.99 -7.35 -21.07
C PRO A 31 22.72 -7.40 -19.57
N ALA A 32 23.30 -6.47 -18.82
CA ALA A 32 22.96 -6.24 -17.44
C ALA A 32 21.45 -5.96 -17.40
N ALA A 33 20.71 -6.70 -16.58
CA ALA A 33 19.34 -6.35 -16.25
C ALA A 33 19.40 -4.93 -15.69
N ILE A 34 18.72 -3.99 -16.34
CA ILE A 34 18.50 -2.64 -15.84
C ILE A 34 17.54 -2.87 -14.68
N ALA A 35 18.01 -2.78 -13.44
CA ALA A 35 17.14 -2.62 -12.31
C ALA A 35 16.39 -1.30 -12.56
N ASP A 36 15.06 -1.32 -12.52
CA ASP A 36 14.26 -0.11 -12.52
C ASP A 36 14.66 0.69 -11.28
N ASP A 37 15.48 1.71 -11.49
CA ASP A 37 15.78 2.69 -10.45
C ASP A 37 14.45 3.41 -10.11
N PRO A 38 14.14 3.57 -8.81
CA PRO A 38 12.96 4.33 -8.41
C PRO A 38 12.99 5.71 -9.07
N PRO A 39 11.83 6.31 -9.38
CA PRO A 39 11.78 7.60 -10.07
C PRO A 39 12.69 8.60 -9.32
N PRO A 40 13.62 9.28 -10.02
CA PRO A 40 14.63 10.10 -9.34
C PRO A 40 14.04 11.30 -8.60
N LEU A 41 12.77 11.62 -8.83
CA LEU A 41 12.06 12.72 -8.18
C LEU A 41 10.65 12.31 -7.77
N VAL A 42 10.19 12.86 -6.64
CA VAL A 42 8.78 12.86 -6.20
C VAL A 42 8.31 14.30 -6.07
N VAL A 43 7.13 14.62 -6.59
CA VAL A 43 6.48 15.93 -6.43
C VAL A 43 5.38 15.82 -5.39
N GLU A 44 5.55 16.57 -4.30
CA GLU A 44 4.53 16.75 -3.28
C GLU A 44 3.76 18.06 -3.60
N TYR A 45 2.44 17.98 -3.54
CA TYR A 45 1.53 19.08 -3.83
C TYR A 45 0.63 19.36 -2.65
N ARG A 46 0.28 20.63 -2.48
CA ARG A 46 -0.87 21.08 -1.70
C ARG A 46 -1.50 22.30 -2.36
N THR A 47 -2.78 22.54 -2.11
CA THR A 47 -3.42 23.79 -2.44
C THR A 47 -3.58 24.71 -1.22
N SER A 48 -3.49 26.01 -1.42
CA SER A 48 -3.85 27.05 -0.46
C SER A 48 -5.23 27.64 -0.73
N ALA A 49 -5.70 27.54 -1.99
CA ALA A 49 -7.03 27.97 -2.41
C ALA A 49 -7.92 26.74 -2.63
N THR A 50 -8.71 26.35 -1.63
CA THR A 50 -9.54 25.12 -1.64
C THR A 50 -10.91 25.29 -2.27
N SER A 51 -11.35 26.53 -2.54
CA SER A 51 -12.66 26.80 -3.16
C SER A 51 -12.68 26.36 -4.63
N PRO A 52 -13.74 25.68 -5.10
CA PRO A 52 -13.91 25.33 -6.51
C PRO A 52 -13.74 26.50 -7.46
N THR A 53 -14.16 27.71 -7.05
CA THR A 53 -13.97 28.95 -7.80
C THR A 53 -13.16 29.94 -6.96
N ALA A 54 -12.04 30.42 -7.48
CA ALA A 54 -11.09 31.25 -6.76
C ALA A 54 -10.63 32.46 -7.58
N ASP A 55 -10.11 33.50 -6.93
CA ASP A 55 -9.53 34.65 -7.60
C ASP A 55 -8.14 34.34 -8.18
N GLN A 56 -7.51 33.29 -7.66
CA GLN A 56 -6.23 32.76 -8.12
C GLN A 56 -6.11 31.28 -7.74
N VAL A 57 -5.42 30.50 -8.55
CA VAL A 57 -5.01 29.13 -8.25
C VAL A 57 -3.68 29.19 -7.50
N GLU A 58 -3.57 28.44 -6.39
CA GLU A 58 -2.39 28.45 -5.52
C GLU A 58 -1.78 27.05 -5.37
N PRO A 59 -1.12 26.51 -6.38
CA PRO A 59 -0.44 25.25 -6.32
C PRO A 59 0.90 25.41 -5.61
N TRP A 60 1.05 24.79 -4.45
CA TRP A 60 2.30 24.78 -3.70
C TRP A 60 2.97 23.43 -3.85
N PHE A 61 4.29 23.44 -4.09
CA PHE A 61 5.04 22.21 -4.35
C PHE A 61 6.22 22.04 -3.41
N GLN A 62 6.62 20.78 -3.24
CA GLN A 62 7.96 20.36 -2.82
C GLN A 62 8.42 19.30 -3.80
N VAL A 63 9.69 19.31 -4.17
CA VAL A 63 10.31 18.29 -5.03
C VAL A 63 11.38 17.61 -4.21
N ARG A 64 11.28 16.31 -4.04
CA ARG A 64 12.25 15.47 -3.32
C ARG A 64 13.02 14.62 -4.32
N ASN A 65 14.35 14.58 -4.16
CA ASN A 65 15.19 13.63 -4.88
C ASN A 65 15.17 12.28 -4.13
N THR A 66 14.56 11.27 -4.73
CA THR A 66 14.46 9.90 -4.21
C THR A 66 15.48 8.96 -4.87
N GLY A 67 16.21 9.44 -5.87
CA GLY A 67 17.26 8.69 -6.54
C GLY A 67 18.59 8.68 -5.79
N SER A 68 19.54 7.91 -6.31
CA SER A 68 20.89 7.76 -5.75
C SER A 68 21.90 8.82 -6.22
N SER A 69 21.54 9.66 -7.19
CA SER A 69 22.39 10.69 -7.78
C SER A 69 21.85 12.09 -7.56
N SER A 70 22.73 13.09 -7.48
CA SER A 70 22.32 14.50 -7.38
C SER A 70 21.66 14.99 -8.68
N VAL A 71 20.56 15.75 -8.57
CA VAL A 71 19.82 16.32 -9.70
C VAL A 71 19.98 17.83 -9.69
N ALA A 72 20.44 18.41 -10.81
CA ALA A 72 20.49 19.86 -10.98
C ALA A 72 19.07 20.41 -11.18
N LEU A 73 18.63 21.36 -10.33
CA LEU A 73 17.29 21.91 -10.45
C LEU A 73 17.07 22.66 -11.78
N ALA A 74 18.11 23.18 -12.41
CA ALA A 74 18.02 23.82 -13.72
C ALA A 74 17.55 22.87 -14.84
N ASP A 75 17.67 21.55 -14.63
CA ASP A 75 17.22 20.53 -15.58
C ASP A 75 15.81 20.01 -15.24
N VAL A 76 15.22 20.47 -14.12
CA VAL A 76 13.90 20.03 -13.64
C VAL A 76 12.81 20.98 -14.12
N THR A 77 11.72 20.42 -14.65
CA THR A 77 10.46 21.13 -14.88
C THR A 77 9.30 20.38 -14.28
N LEU A 78 8.32 21.13 -13.73
CA LEU A 78 7.06 20.58 -13.19
C LEU A 78 5.93 21.09 -14.06
N ARG A 79 4.86 20.26 -14.25
CA ARG A 79 3.64 20.72 -14.89
C ARG A 79 2.44 20.50 -14.00
N TYR A 80 1.70 21.57 -13.78
CA TYR A 80 0.36 21.59 -13.17
C TYR A 80 -0.66 21.77 -14.30
N TYR A 81 -1.59 20.84 -14.43
CA TYR A 81 -2.54 20.78 -15.54
C TYR A 81 -3.89 21.32 -15.11
N PHE A 82 -4.48 22.17 -15.95
CA PHE A 82 -5.75 22.84 -15.65
C PHE A 82 -6.58 23.05 -16.93
N THR A 83 -7.88 23.32 -16.77
CA THR A 83 -8.80 23.67 -17.84
C THR A 83 -8.91 25.17 -17.93
N ALA A 84 -8.62 25.76 -19.11
CA ALA A 84 -8.66 27.19 -19.28
C ALA A 84 -10.10 27.70 -19.42
N ASP A 85 -10.46 28.73 -18.64
CA ASP A 85 -11.70 29.47 -18.86
C ASP A 85 -11.68 30.16 -20.25
N VAL A 86 -12.84 30.22 -20.90
CA VAL A 86 -12.98 30.74 -22.25
C VAL A 86 -12.36 32.16 -22.38
N GLY A 87 -11.43 32.32 -23.30
CA GLY A 87 -10.76 33.57 -23.59
C GLY A 87 -9.78 34.08 -22.53
N ALA A 88 -9.51 33.30 -21.48
CA ALA A 88 -8.63 33.70 -20.41
C ALA A 88 -7.16 33.72 -20.81
N GLN A 89 -6.44 34.72 -20.28
CA GLN A 89 -4.99 34.77 -20.28
C GLN A 89 -4.52 34.73 -18.82
N TYR A 90 -3.42 34.02 -18.54
CA TYR A 90 -2.95 33.78 -17.18
C TYR A 90 -1.60 34.47 -16.92
N ARG A 91 -1.37 34.80 -15.65
CA ARG A 91 -0.12 35.34 -15.14
C ARG A 91 0.38 34.52 -13.96
N PHE A 92 1.61 34.06 -14.05
CA PHE A 92 2.32 33.37 -12.96
C PHE A 92 2.96 34.34 -11.98
N ALA A 93 2.99 33.96 -10.70
CA ALA A 93 3.78 34.63 -9.67
C ALA A 93 4.28 33.59 -8.63
N CYS A 94 5.52 33.80 -8.19
CA CYS A 94 6.06 33.09 -7.01
C CYS A 94 5.82 33.99 -5.79
N SER A 95 5.05 33.49 -4.81
CA SER A 95 4.80 34.19 -3.55
C SER A 95 5.96 34.03 -2.59
N TRP A 96 6.51 32.82 -2.51
CA TRP A 96 7.67 32.50 -1.70
C TRP A 96 8.30 31.16 -2.14
N ALA A 97 9.61 31.07 -2.06
CA ALA A 97 10.34 29.84 -2.32
C ALA A 97 11.62 29.80 -1.46
N VAL A 98 11.91 28.67 -0.84
CA VAL A 98 13.17 28.48 -0.06
C VAL A 98 14.39 28.65 -0.97
N ARG A 99 14.31 28.19 -2.22
CA ARG A 99 15.35 28.35 -3.23
C ARG A 99 15.40 29.76 -3.86
N GLY A 100 14.55 30.68 -3.37
CA GLY A 100 14.41 32.06 -3.85
C GLY A 100 13.51 32.18 -5.08
N CYS A 101 12.50 33.06 -5.05
CA CYS A 101 11.59 33.31 -6.19
C CYS A 101 12.28 33.75 -7.44
N ALA A 102 13.44 34.45 -7.37
CA ALA A 102 14.24 34.83 -8.52
C ALA A 102 14.76 33.63 -9.32
N ASN A 103 14.83 32.45 -8.70
CA ASN A 103 15.29 31.21 -9.30
C ASN A 103 14.14 30.31 -9.80
N VAL A 104 12.89 30.73 -9.64
CA VAL A 104 11.71 29.98 -10.08
C VAL A 104 11.06 30.69 -11.27
N THR A 105 10.76 29.95 -12.33
CA THR A 105 10.07 30.47 -13.53
C THR A 105 8.74 29.74 -13.68
N GLY A 106 7.78 30.43 -14.36
CA GLY A 106 6.49 29.81 -14.70
C GLY A 106 6.05 30.30 -16.07
N THR A 107 5.69 29.38 -16.94
CA THR A 107 5.14 29.63 -18.29
C THR A 107 3.90 28.76 -18.49
N PHE A 108 3.00 29.22 -19.38
CA PHE A 108 1.79 28.48 -19.72
C PHE A 108 1.94 27.84 -21.09
N GLY A 109 1.48 26.60 -21.21
CA GLY A 109 1.45 25.88 -22.47
C GLY A 109 0.07 25.24 -22.71
N GLU A 110 -0.16 24.85 -23.97
CA GLU A 110 -1.37 24.13 -24.41
C GLU A 110 -1.10 22.64 -24.54
N ILE A 111 -2.11 21.84 -24.31
CA ILE A 111 -2.08 20.40 -24.54
C ILE A 111 -2.65 20.15 -25.94
N ALA A 112 -1.88 19.50 -26.81
CA ALA A 112 -2.28 19.31 -28.22
C ALA A 112 -3.47 18.36 -28.39
N ASP A 113 -3.62 17.39 -27.45
CA ASP A 113 -4.75 16.48 -27.36
C ASP A 113 -5.26 16.49 -25.91
N PRO A 114 -6.12 17.43 -25.57
CA PRO A 114 -6.54 17.61 -24.19
C PRO A 114 -7.40 16.45 -23.73
N GLY A 115 -7.00 15.82 -22.62
CA GLY A 115 -7.86 14.90 -21.88
C GLY A 115 -9.09 15.61 -21.33
N ALA A 116 -10.07 14.86 -20.78
CA ALA A 116 -11.34 15.39 -20.31
C ALA A 116 -11.24 16.44 -19.17
N ALA A 117 -10.09 16.60 -18.54
CA ALA A 117 -9.90 17.44 -17.36
C ALA A 117 -8.72 18.42 -17.46
N ALA A 118 -8.18 18.70 -18.64
CA ALA A 118 -7.18 19.77 -18.85
C ALA A 118 -6.96 20.04 -20.34
N ASP A 119 -6.80 21.31 -20.71
CA ASP A 119 -6.38 21.76 -22.03
C ASP A 119 -5.09 22.60 -21.97
N ARG A 120 -4.65 22.92 -20.75
CA ARG A 120 -3.47 23.74 -20.48
C ARG A 120 -2.63 23.22 -19.33
N TYR A 121 -1.41 23.74 -19.24
CA TYR A 121 -0.55 23.53 -18.08
C TYR A 121 0.22 24.78 -17.70
N LEU A 122 0.51 24.92 -16.40
CA LEU A 122 1.56 25.78 -15.88
C LEU A 122 2.84 24.95 -15.81
N GLU A 123 3.87 25.32 -16.57
CA GLU A 123 5.21 24.76 -16.45
C GLU A 123 6.06 25.61 -15.50
N VAL A 124 6.52 24.99 -14.42
CA VAL A 124 7.41 25.59 -13.43
C VAL A 124 8.82 25.08 -13.68
N GLY A 125 9.74 25.98 -13.90
CA GLY A 125 11.16 25.66 -14.09
C GLY A 125 12.05 26.34 -13.07
N PHE A 126 13.33 26.01 -13.10
CA PHE A 126 14.32 26.57 -12.19
C PHE A 126 15.51 27.15 -12.97
N ARG A 127 16.06 28.24 -12.45
CA ARG A 127 17.31 28.80 -12.94
C ARG A 127 18.52 28.13 -12.25
N PRO A 128 19.74 28.21 -12.82
CA PRO A 128 20.92 27.60 -12.21
C PRO A 128 21.18 28.01 -10.76
N GLY A 129 20.75 29.22 -10.35
CA GLY A 129 20.84 29.69 -8.98
C GLY A 129 19.98 28.93 -7.94
N ALA A 130 19.05 28.08 -8.38
CA ALA A 130 18.29 27.19 -7.51
C ALA A 130 19.16 26.06 -6.93
N GLY A 131 20.32 25.74 -7.57
CA GLY A 131 21.26 24.74 -7.13
C GLY A 131 20.89 23.30 -7.53
N THR A 132 21.28 22.35 -6.71
CA THR A 132 21.07 20.91 -6.91
C THR A 132 20.29 20.31 -5.75
N LEU A 133 19.69 19.14 -5.95
CA LEU A 133 19.16 18.27 -4.91
C LEU A 133 20.07 17.04 -4.77
N ALA A 134 20.72 16.90 -3.64
CA ALA A 134 21.40 15.66 -3.29
C ALA A 134 20.37 14.52 -3.06
N PRO A 135 20.78 13.25 -3.08
CA PRO A 135 19.94 12.13 -2.69
C PRO A 135 19.26 12.40 -1.34
N GLY A 136 17.93 12.21 -1.27
CA GLY A 136 17.09 12.48 -0.11
C GLY A 136 16.76 13.97 0.14
N GLU A 137 17.36 14.92 -0.59
CA GLU A 137 17.13 16.36 -0.40
C GLU A 137 15.83 16.81 -1.07
N SER A 138 15.17 17.83 -0.50
CA SER A 138 13.99 18.48 -1.04
C SER A 138 14.25 19.94 -1.40
N THR A 139 13.49 20.47 -2.36
CA THR A 139 13.42 21.94 -2.60
C THR A 139 12.86 22.68 -1.41
N SER A 140 12.22 22.01 -0.47
CA SER A 140 11.30 22.59 0.50
C SER A 140 10.18 23.39 -0.21
N HIS A 141 9.53 24.31 0.50
CA HIS A 141 8.32 24.98 0.02
C HIS A 141 8.55 25.87 -1.22
N LEU A 142 7.70 25.65 -2.23
CA LEU A 142 7.50 26.51 -3.40
C LEU A 142 6.03 26.99 -3.35
N GLN A 143 5.80 28.20 -2.86
CA GLN A 143 4.46 28.78 -2.77
C GLN A 143 4.20 29.60 -4.04
N LEU A 144 3.49 28.99 -4.97
CA LEU A 144 3.24 29.54 -6.30
C LEU A 144 1.77 29.90 -6.45
N ARG A 145 1.49 30.75 -7.43
CA ARG A 145 0.13 31.12 -7.81
C ARG A 145 0.04 31.55 -9.24
N PHE A 146 -1.14 31.44 -9.81
CA PHE A 146 -1.47 32.13 -11.06
C PHE A 146 -2.91 32.65 -11.01
N HIS A 147 -3.18 33.67 -11.81
CA HIS A 147 -4.47 34.31 -11.91
C HIS A 147 -4.74 34.75 -13.34
N ARG A 148 -6.00 35.01 -13.66
CA ARG A 148 -6.39 35.61 -14.95
C ARG A 148 -5.91 37.05 -15.00
N THR A 149 -5.45 37.50 -16.20
CA THR A 149 -4.99 38.86 -16.38
C THR A 149 -6.11 39.91 -16.30
N ASP A 150 -7.36 39.49 -16.50
CA ASP A 150 -8.57 40.29 -16.36
C ASP A 150 -9.18 40.26 -14.94
N TRP A 151 -8.55 39.55 -14.00
CA TRP A 151 -8.97 39.40 -12.61
C TRP A 151 -10.36 38.80 -12.42
N GLN A 152 -10.91 38.12 -13.45
CA GLN A 152 -12.08 37.29 -13.26
C GLN A 152 -11.71 36.03 -12.46
N ARG A 153 -12.70 35.46 -11.77
CA ARG A 153 -12.50 34.23 -11.01
C ARG A 153 -12.23 33.06 -11.96
N ILE A 154 -11.48 32.10 -11.47
CA ILE A 154 -11.11 30.89 -12.16
C ILE A 154 -11.97 29.75 -11.58
N ASP A 155 -12.58 28.92 -12.42
CA ASP A 155 -13.11 27.63 -12.02
C ASP A 155 -11.96 26.62 -12.06
N GLN A 156 -11.59 26.09 -10.88
CA GLN A 156 -10.55 25.07 -10.76
C GLN A 156 -11.12 23.69 -10.41
N SER A 157 -12.45 23.55 -10.40
CA SER A 157 -13.10 22.28 -10.03
C SER A 157 -12.93 21.20 -11.10
N ASP A 158 -12.68 21.58 -12.35
CA ASP A 158 -12.42 20.71 -13.50
C ASP A 158 -10.92 20.63 -13.88
N ASP A 159 -10.03 21.21 -13.07
CA ASP A 159 -8.59 21.12 -13.27
C ASP A 159 -8.07 19.73 -12.89
N TYR A 160 -7.35 19.07 -13.81
CA TYR A 160 -6.78 17.74 -13.58
C TYR A 160 -5.89 17.67 -12.33
N SER A 161 -5.03 18.68 -12.12
CA SER A 161 -4.08 18.68 -11.00
C SER A 161 -4.66 19.22 -9.68
N PHE A 162 -5.87 19.81 -9.71
CA PHE A 162 -6.50 20.37 -8.51
C PHE A 162 -7.05 19.28 -7.59
N ASP A 163 -6.80 19.45 -6.32
CA ASP A 163 -7.38 18.62 -5.25
C ASP A 163 -7.68 19.51 -4.04
N ALA A 164 -8.96 19.84 -3.84
CA ALA A 164 -9.44 20.70 -2.75
C ALA A 164 -9.13 20.17 -1.35
N ALA A 165 -9.01 18.84 -1.20
CA ALA A 165 -8.72 18.18 0.06
C ALA A 165 -7.22 18.23 0.41
N ARG A 166 -6.36 18.55 -0.54
CA ARG A 166 -4.91 18.56 -0.41
C ARG A 166 -4.39 19.83 0.29
N THR A 167 -4.69 19.98 1.57
CA THR A 167 -4.28 21.14 2.40
C THR A 167 -2.92 20.98 3.07
N SER A 168 -2.33 19.79 3.01
CA SER A 168 -0.96 19.46 3.42
C SER A 168 -0.18 18.88 2.25
N TYR A 169 1.16 18.94 2.30
CA TYR A 169 1.99 18.34 1.27
C TYR A 169 1.86 16.83 1.26
N ALA A 170 1.60 16.27 0.09
CA ALA A 170 1.65 14.85 -0.15
C ALA A 170 1.96 14.60 -1.64
N ALA A 171 2.53 13.46 -1.94
CA ALA A 171 2.85 13.03 -3.29
C ALA A 171 1.61 13.14 -4.19
N SER A 172 1.75 13.80 -5.35
CA SER A 172 0.68 13.98 -6.31
C SER A 172 1.13 13.58 -7.71
N PRO A 173 0.71 12.43 -8.21
CA PRO A 173 1.01 12.00 -9.57
C PRO A 173 0.29 12.84 -10.64
N LYS A 174 -0.69 13.66 -10.28
CA LYS A 174 -1.36 14.61 -11.18
C LYS A 174 -0.54 15.87 -11.47
N VAL A 175 0.63 16.02 -10.84
CA VAL A 175 1.63 17.04 -11.18
C VAL A 175 2.85 16.30 -11.67
N THR A 176 3.25 16.54 -12.92
CA THR A 176 4.39 15.82 -13.50
C THR A 176 5.71 16.53 -13.25
N ALA A 177 6.81 15.76 -13.15
CA ALA A 177 8.18 16.27 -13.19
C ALA A 177 8.96 15.65 -14.34
N ARG A 178 9.83 16.49 -14.95
CA ARG A 178 10.77 16.06 -15.99
C ARG A 178 12.17 16.46 -15.60
N VAL A 179 13.15 15.64 -16.02
CA VAL A 179 14.58 15.95 -15.90
C VAL A 179 15.19 15.87 -17.29
N GLY A 180 15.79 16.98 -17.76
CA GLY A 180 16.32 17.04 -19.12
C GLY A 180 15.26 16.85 -20.21
N GLY A 181 13.97 17.07 -19.89
CA GLY A 181 12.84 16.86 -20.78
C GLY A 181 12.18 15.49 -20.68
N GLU A 182 12.83 14.50 -20.08
CA GLU A 182 12.25 13.17 -19.86
C GLU A 182 11.32 13.16 -18.64
N LEU A 183 10.16 12.49 -18.77
CA LEU A 183 9.19 12.33 -17.70
C LEU A 183 9.74 11.36 -16.65
N VAL A 184 9.89 11.84 -15.40
CA VAL A 184 10.45 11.05 -14.28
C VAL A 184 9.47 10.89 -13.12
N TRP A 185 8.35 11.64 -13.14
CA TRP A 185 7.31 11.56 -12.12
C TRP A 185 5.96 12.01 -12.66
N GLY A 186 4.90 11.33 -12.22
CA GLY A 186 3.50 11.68 -12.44
C GLY A 186 2.99 11.33 -13.84
N THR A 187 1.69 11.55 -14.05
CA THR A 187 0.98 11.24 -15.30
C THR A 187 0.35 12.52 -15.84
N ALA A 188 0.54 12.80 -17.12
CA ALA A 188 -0.13 13.92 -17.79
C ALA A 188 -1.58 13.55 -18.14
N PRO A 189 -2.53 14.51 -18.19
CA PRO A 189 -3.89 14.25 -18.64
C PRO A 189 -3.88 13.71 -20.07
N GLY A 190 -4.60 12.61 -20.31
CA GLY A 190 -4.65 11.93 -21.62
C GLY A 190 -3.39 11.14 -22.01
N ALA A 191 -2.37 11.11 -21.15
CA ALA A 191 -1.18 10.27 -21.35
C ALA A 191 -1.24 9.04 -20.43
N GLU A 192 -1.01 7.89 -21.02
CA GLU A 192 -0.67 6.69 -20.27
C GLU A 192 0.71 6.87 -19.63
N GLY A 193 0.94 6.28 -18.45
CA GLY A 193 2.27 6.22 -17.83
C GLY A 193 3.29 5.56 -18.77
N PRO A 194 4.62 5.62 -18.49
CA PRO A 194 5.64 5.12 -19.40
C PRO A 194 5.49 3.62 -19.62
N GLY A 195 4.75 3.27 -20.69
CA GLY A 195 4.63 1.93 -21.26
C GLY A 195 5.38 1.86 -22.59
N ASP A 196 5.82 0.65 -22.95
CA ASP A 196 6.50 0.35 -24.20
C ASP A 196 5.63 0.79 -25.41
N PRO A 197 6.16 1.49 -26.46
CA PRO A 197 5.39 2.01 -27.58
C PRO A 197 4.78 0.94 -28.51
N THR A 198 4.79 -0.31 -28.14
CA THR A 198 4.27 -1.44 -28.95
C THR A 198 3.02 -2.13 -28.39
N ASP A 199 2.55 -1.77 -27.19
CA ASP A 199 1.33 -2.35 -26.61
C ASP A 199 0.06 -1.53 -26.93
N PRO A 200 -1.10 -2.18 -27.14
CA PRO A 200 -2.38 -1.50 -27.29
C PRO A 200 -2.75 -0.77 -25.99
N PRO A 201 -3.54 0.34 -26.06
CA PRO A 201 -3.91 1.14 -24.89
C PRO A 201 -4.58 0.26 -23.82
N THR A 202 -4.00 0.23 -22.60
CA THR A 202 -4.60 -0.44 -21.44
C THR A 202 -5.57 0.50 -20.77
N ASP A 203 -6.75 0.01 -20.40
CA ASP A 203 -7.73 0.71 -19.58
C ASP A 203 -7.07 1.06 -18.20
N PRO A 204 -7.24 2.28 -17.65
CA PRO A 204 -6.70 2.63 -16.34
C PRO A 204 -7.24 1.76 -15.19
N THR A 205 -8.24 0.92 -15.46
CA THR A 205 -8.69 -0.16 -14.58
C THR A 205 -7.98 -1.48 -14.83
N ASP A 206 -7.22 -1.63 -15.94
CA ASP A 206 -6.46 -2.86 -16.17
C ASP A 206 -5.39 -3.03 -15.10
N PRO A 207 -5.32 -4.20 -14.46
CA PRO A 207 -4.25 -4.50 -13.54
C PRO A 207 -2.91 -4.52 -14.29
N PRO A 208 -1.81 -4.05 -13.68
CA PRO A 208 -0.48 -4.20 -14.28
C PRO A 208 -0.17 -5.68 -14.55
N GLU A 209 0.79 -5.94 -15.44
CA GLU A 209 1.24 -7.30 -15.72
C GLU A 209 1.51 -8.08 -14.42
N PRO A 210 1.07 -9.31 -14.31
CA PRO A 210 1.11 -10.05 -13.07
C PRO A 210 2.55 -10.35 -12.64
N GLY A 211 3.00 -9.66 -11.59
CA GLY A 211 4.14 -10.06 -10.75
C GLY A 211 3.76 -11.28 -9.88
N PRO A 212 4.62 -11.66 -8.91
CA PRO A 212 4.25 -12.66 -7.93
C PRO A 212 3.00 -12.24 -7.16
N LEU A 213 2.02 -13.13 -7.06
CA LEU A 213 0.73 -12.81 -6.45
C LEU A 213 0.10 -14.02 -5.76
N LEU A 214 -0.81 -13.75 -4.83
CA LEU A 214 -1.78 -14.70 -4.29
C LEU A 214 -3.19 -14.23 -4.65
N PHE A 215 -4.00 -15.14 -5.19
CA PHE A 215 -5.45 -15.02 -5.27
C PHE A 215 -6.08 -16.30 -4.72
N ASP A 216 -7.05 -16.18 -3.82
CA ASP A 216 -7.84 -17.29 -3.32
C ASP A 216 -9.30 -16.87 -3.16
N ASP A 217 -10.19 -17.55 -3.88
CA ASP A 217 -11.63 -17.33 -3.91
C ASP A 217 -12.36 -18.23 -2.89
N PHE A 218 -11.62 -18.84 -1.98
CA PHE A 218 -12.08 -19.71 -0.90
C PHE A 218 -12.99 -20.87 -1.34
N ASP A 219 -12.75 -21.44 -2.54
CA ASP A 219 -13.46 -22.60 -3.06
C ASP A 219 -13.03 -23.89 -2.34
N TYR A 220 -13.43 -24.02 -1.09
CA TYR A 220 -13.17 -25.19 -0.24
C TYR A 220 -14.45 -25.85 0.23
N THR A 221 -14.34 -27.12 0.65
CA THR A 221 -15.48 -27.92 1.11
C THR A 221 -15.68 -27.90 2.63
N GLY A 222 -14.72 -27.41 3.40
CA GLY A 222 -14.76 -27.31 4.85
C GLY A 222 -13.37 -27.15 5.46
N HIS A 223 -13.28 -26.92 6.76
CA HIS A 223 -12.03 -26.73 7.49
C HIS A 223 -11.05 -27.91 7.40
N THR A 224 -11.51 -29.10 7.02
CA THR A 224 -10.68 -30.31 6.81
C THR A 224 -10.27 -30.52 5.36
N ASP A 225 -10.61 -29.61 4.45
CA ASP A 225 -10.18 -29.69 3.06
C ASP A 225 -8.66 -29.61 2.97
N GLN A 226 -8.03 -30.65 2.41
CA GLN A 226 -6.58 -30.75 2.33
C GLN A 226 -5.96 -29.66 1.44
N ARG A 227 -6.74 -29.09 0.51
CA ARG A 227 -6.28 -27.99 -0.33
C ARG A 227 -5.90 -26.75 0.51
N LEU A 228 -6.52 -26.53 1.68
CA LEU A 228 -6.13 -25.43 2.57
C LEU A 228 -4.64 -25.52 2.90
N SER A 229 -4.20 -26.64 3.48
CA SER A 229 -2.78 -26.81 3.85
C SER A 229 -1.84 -26.88 2.65
N GLN A 230 -2.28 -27.45 1.52
CA GLN A 230 -1.51 -27.51 0.28
C GLN A 230 -1.30 -26.12 -0.34
N ARG A 231 -2.20 -25.19 -0.06
CA ARG A 231 -2.17 -23.79 -0.52
C ARG A 231 -1.64 -22.82 0.54
N GLY A 232 -0.97 -23.32 1.59
CA GLY A 232 -0.33 -22.50 2.61
C GLY A 232 -1.22 -22.01 3.74
N TRP A 233 -2.51 -22.38 3.75
CA TRP A 233 -3.44 -22.00 4.81
C TRP A 233 -3.35 -22.92 6.04
N THR A 234 -3.44 -22.32 7.21
CA THR A 234 -3.56 -23.02 8.49
C THR A 234 -4.86 -22.64 9.18
N VAL A 235 -5.65 -23.66 9.54
CA VAL A 235 -6.82 -23.51 10.39
C VAL A 235 -6.36 -23.59 11.85
N LYS A 236 -6.49 -22.51 12.59
CA LYS A 236 -6.03 -22.46 14.00
C LYS A 236 -6.89 -23.33 14.89
N SER A 237 -6.26 -23.97 15.86
CA SER A 237 -6.93 -24.87 16.83
C SER A 237 -6.34 -24.76 18.23
N GLY A 238 -7.14 -25.07 19.25
CA GLY A 238 -6.69 -25.14 20.64
C GLY A 238 -6.76 -23.80 21.38
N ALA A 239 -6.02 -23.72 22.49
CA ALA A 239 -5.99 -22.53 23.35
C ALA A 239 -4.85 -21.60 22.98
N GLY A 240 -4.90 -20.34 23.48
CA GLY A 240 -3.87 -19.32 23.31
C GLY A 240 -4.25 -18.25 22.30
N GLY A 241 -3.41 -17.21 22.21
CA GLY A 241 -3.66 -16.01 21.39
C GLY A 241 -4.66 -15.05 22.04
N PRO A 242 -5.16 -14.06 21.29
CA PRO A 242 -6.12 -13.08 21.82
C PRO A 242 -7.45 -13.75 22.18
N GLY A 243 -8.24 -13.08 23.03
CA GLY A 243 -9.59 -13.49 23.35
C GLY A 243 -9.87 -13.63 24.85
N ALA A 244 -11.10 -14.06 25.16
CA ALA A 244 -11.53 -14.29 26.53
C ALA A 244 -10.72 -15.43 27.17
N PRO A 245 -10.15 -15.27 28.37
CA PRO A 245 -9.30 -16.29 29.00
C PRO A 245 -10.05 -17.62 29.15
N GLY A 246 -9.60 -18.69 28.49
CA GLY A 246 -10.25 -20.00 28.43
C GLY A 246 -11.09 -20.24 27.18
N ALA A 247 -11.22 -19.27 26.28
CA ALA A 247 -11.72 -19.49 24.94
C ALA A 247 -10.76 -20.36 24.12
N VAL A 248 -11.27 -21.05 23.12
CA VAL A 248 -10.47 -21.91 22.25
C VAL A 248 -10.76 -21.59 20.78
N TRP A 249 -9.75 -21.74 19.94
CA TRP A 249 -9.86 -21.73 18.49
C TRP A 249 -10.44 -23.06 18.04
N ALA A 250 -11.57 -22.97 17.34
CA ALA A 250 -12.39 -24.11 16.94
C ALA A 250 -12.38 -24.24 15.42
N PRO A 251 -11.63 -25.20 14.85
CA PRO A 251 -11.58 -25.41 13.40
C PRO A 251 -12.94 -25.56 12.74
N GLU A 252 -13.86 -26.24 13.41
CA GLU A 252 -15.23 -26.48 12.93
C GLU A 252 -16.08 -25.21 12.76
N ASN A 253 -15.65 -24.09 13.35
CA ASN A 253 -16.28 -22.79 13.19
C ASN A 253 -15.87 -22.08 11.88
N ILE A 254 -14.95 -22.68 11.10
CA ILE A 254 -14.62 -22.20 9.76
C ILE A 254 -15.34 -23.08 8.75
N THR A 255 -16.25 -22.48 8.02
CA THR A 255 -17.08 -23.14 7.02
C THR A 255 -17.02 -22.39 5.68
N PHE A 256 -17.40 -23.06 4.60
CA PHE A 256 -17.32 -22.49 3.25
C PHE A 256 -18.69 -22.61 2.55
N PRO A 257 -19.69 -21.80 2.95
CA PRO A 257 -21.00 -21.81 2.32
C PRO A 257 -20.97 -21.19 0.92
N THR A 258 -21.86 -21.64 0.04
CA THR A 258 -22.09 -20.99 -1.27
C THR A 258 -23.24 -19.99 -1.13
N GLU A 259 -23.00 -18.73 -1.44
CA GLU A 259 -23.99 -17.65 -1.45
C GLU A 259 -23.86 -16.84 -2.76
N GLY A 260 -24.98 -16.54 -3.41
CA GLY A 260 -24.99 -15.76 -4.64
C GLY A 260 -24.22 -16.38 -5.81
N GLY A 261 -23.88 -17.67 -5.72
CA GLY A 261 -23.10 -18.38 -6.75
C GLY A 261 -21.60 -18.48 -6.42
N ASN A 262 -21.10 -17.77 -5.40
CA ASN A 262 -19.70 -17.86 -4.94
C ASN A 262 -19.61 -18.69 -3.65
N THR A 263 -18.51 -19.38 -3.46
CA THR A 263 -18.15 -19.97 -2.18
C THR A 263 -17.46 -18.91 -1.34
N LEU A 264 -17.83 -18.80 -0.06
CA LEU A 264 -17.33 -17.79 0.87
C LEU A 264 -16.66 -18.49 2.04
N MET A 265 -15.59 -17.93 2.59
CA MET A 265 -15.13 -18.32 3.92
C MET A 265 -16.04 -17.66 4.96
N ASN A 266 -16.59 -18.46 5.90
CA ASN A 266 -17.32 -17.98 7.07
C ASN A 266 -16.55 -18.33 8.34
N LEU A 267 -16.22 -17.31 9.12
CA LEU A 267 -15.63 -17.42 10.43
C LEU A 267 -16.71 -17.19 11.48
N GLU A 268 -17.06 -18.23 12.24
CA GLU A 268 -18.01 -18.14 13.34
C GLU A 268 -17.29 -17.96 14.68
N THR A 269 -17.81 -17.08 15.51
CA THR A 269 -17.52 -17.10 16.94
C THR A 269 -18.81 -17.39 17.69
N SER A 270 -18.78 -18.43 18.52
CA SER A 270 -19.93 -18.85 19.33
C SER A 270 -19.60 -18.88 20.82
N THR A 271 -20.60 -18.58 21.66
CA THR A 271 -20.43 -18.58 23.11
C THR A 271 -21.74 -18.94 23.82
N ASN A 272 -21.59 -19.52 25.00
CA ASN A 272 -22.69 -19.72 25.96
C ASN A 272 -22.64 -18.71 27.12
N GLY A 273 -21.89 -17.59 26.95
CA GLY A 273 -21.69 -16.56 27.96
C GLY A 273 -20.58 -16.86 28.96
N THR A 274 -19.84 -17.95 28.77
CA THR A 274 -18.65 -18.25 29.56
C THR A 274 -17.40 -18.30 28.70
N ALA A 275 -16.27 -17.94 29.24
CA ALA A 275 -14.99 -17.99 28.50
C ALA A 275 -14.69 -19.42 28.02
N SER A 276 -14.83 -20.44 28.87
CA SER A 276 -14.61 -21.87 28.53
C SER A 276 -15.62 -22.39 27.49
N GLY A 277 -16.78 -21.77 27.39
CA GLY A 277 -17.81 -22.09 26.39
C GLY A 277 -17.73 -21.24 25.14
N THR A 278 -16.66 -20.45 24.98
CA THR A 278 -16.43 -19.60 23.81
C THR A 278 -15.54 -20.34 22.80
N ARG A 279 -15.99 -20.32 21.54
CA ARG A 279 -15.32 -20.92 20.37
C ARG A 279 -15.06 -19.81 19.35
N GLN A 280 -13.79 -19.56 19.07
CA GLN A 280 -13.28 -18.52 18.15
C GLN A 280 -12.79 -19.17 16.86
N SER A 281 -12.60 -18.40 15.80
CA SER A 281 -12.09 -18.90 14.53
C SER A 281 -10.97 -18.02 13.99
N GLU A 282 -9.97 -18.67 13.39
CA GLU A 282 -8.87 -18.00 12.70
C GLU A 282 -8.34 -18.89 11.57
N LEU A 283 -8.21 -18.27 10.38
CA LEU A 283 -7.49 -18.83 9.24
C LEU A 283 -6.33 -17.89 8.89
N TYR A 284 -5.13 -18.45 8.76
CA TYR A 284 -3.96 -17.68 8.38
C TYR A 284 -3.10 -18.39 7.35
N HIS A 285 -2.48 -17.60 6.47
CA HIS A 285 -1.54 -18.09 5.47
C HIS A 285 -0.12 -18.16 6.03
N GLN A 286 0.74 -19.00 5.42
CA GLN A 286 2.17 -19.02 5.74
C GLN A 286 2.81 -17.65 5.54
N ARG A 287 3.88 -17.36 6.26
CA ARG A 287 4.65 -16.11 6.16
C ARG A 287 5.49 -16.06 4.89
N LYS A 288 5.22 -15.13 4.00
CA LYS A 288 6.00 -14.87 2.79
C LYS A 288 5.67 -13.53 2.12
N PHE A 289 4.75 -12.77 2.69
CA PHE A 289 4.23 -11.53 2.09
C PHE A 289 5.02 -10.34 2.61
N THR A 290 5.45 -9.48 1.71
CA THR A 290 6.28 -8.29 1.96
C THR A 290 5.57 -7.04 1.45
N ASP A 291 6.32 -6.03 0.97
CA ASP A 291 5.75 -4.87 0.29
C ASP A 291 4.80 -5.29 -0.84
N GLY A 292 3.79 -4.47 -1.09
CA GLY A 292 2.81 -4.76 -2.13
C GLY A 292 1.39 -4.34 -1.75
N THR A 293 0.42 -4.97 -2.41
CA THR A 293 -1.01 -4.74 -2.18
C THR A 293 -1.65 -5.96 -1.57
N TYR A 294 -2.26 -5.80 -0.41
CA TYR A 294 -3.07 -6.79 0.29
C TYR A 294 -4.53 -6.38 0.18
N ALA A 295 -5.39 -7.26 -0.25
CA ALA A 295 -6.81 -6.95 -0.38
C ALA A 295 -7.70 -8.14 0.00
N ALA A 296 -8.86 -7.84 0.58
CA ALA A 296 -9.91 -8.81 0.85
C ALA A 296 -11.27 -8.14 0.77
N ARG A 297 -12.28 -8.90 0.34
CA ARG A 297 -13.67 -8.48 0.46
C ARG A 297 -14.29 -9.17 1.66
N VAL A 298 -14.62 -8.38 2.67
CA VAL A 298 -15.06 -8.86 3.98
C VAL A 298 -16.47 -8.38 4.27
N ARG A 299 -17.31 -9.26 4.81
CA ARG A 299 -18.61 -8.89 5.34
C ARG A 299 -18.55 -8.88 6.85
N PHE A 300 -18.68 -7.70 7.41
CA PHE A 300 -18.83 -7.49 8.84
C PHE A 300 -20.29 -7.62 9.28
N SER A 301 -20.52 -7.95 10.55
CA SER A 301 -21.84 -8.00 11.16
C SER A 301 -21.88 -7.21 12.47
N ASP A 302 -22.98 -6.46 12.67
CA ASP A 302 -23.20 -5.69 13.92
C ASP A 302 -23.78 -6.55 15.05
N ALA A 303 -24.44 -7.65 14.71
CA ALA A 303 -25.20 -8.45 15.66
C ALA A 303 -25.00 -9.95 15.44
N PRO A 304 -25.25 -10.77 16.47
CA PRO A 304 -25.16 -12.21 16.32
C PRO A 304 -26.23 -12.73 15.36
N ARG A 305 -25.92 -13.82 14.64
CA ARG A 305 -26.89 -14.57 13.84
C ARG A 305 -28.02 -15.13 14.70
N SER A 306 -27.74 -15.42 15.94
CA SER A 306 -28.69 -15.98 16.90
C SER A 306 -28.31 -15.65 18.33
N GLY A 307 -29.30 -15.48 19.20
CA GLY A 307 -29.14 -15.21 20.62
C GLY A 307 -29.01 -13.73 20.96
N PRO A 308 -28.68 -13.39 22.23
CA PRO A 308 -28.55 -11.99 22.66
C PRO A 308 -27.27 -11.37 22.10
N ASP A 309 -27.37 -10.09 21.81
CA ASP A 309 -26.27 -9.25 21.34
C ASP A 309 -25.52 -8.58 22.50
N GLY A 310 -24.34 -7.98 22.22
CA GLY A 310 -23.58 -7.15 23.13
C GLY A 310 -22.20 -7.67 23.53
N ASP A 311 -21.75 -8.84 23.03
CA ASP A 311 -20.36 -9.26 23.22
C ASP A 311 -19.40 -8.33 22.44
N HIS A 312 -18.28 -7.99 23.04
CA HIS A 312 -17.26 -7.21 22.39
C HIS A 312 -16.49 -8.06 21.38
N MET A 313 -17.01 -8.12 20.18
CA MET A 313 -16.43 -8.89 19.07
C MET A 313 -15.34 -8.11 18.35
N VAL A 314 -14.32 -8.81 17.85
CA VAL A 314 -13.33 -8.29 16.90
C VAL A 314 -13.41 -9.12 15.63
N GLN A 315 -13.63 -8.44 14.52
CA GLN A 315 -13.71 -9.01 13.17
C GLN A 315 -12.57 -8.41 12.35
N THR A 316 -11.67 -9.25 11.79
CA THR A 316 -10.40 -8.75 11.26
C THR A 316 -10.08 -9.21 9.85
N PHE A 317 -9.28 -8.39 9.19
CA PHE A 317 -8.37 -8.72 8.10
C PHE A 317 -7.03 -8.07 8.41
N PHE A 318 -5.96 -8.86 8.53
CA PHE A 318 -4.67 -8.32 8.97
C PHE A 318 -3.47 -9.11 8.44
N THR A 319 -2.30 -8.50 8.57
CA THR A 319 -1.00 -9.10 8.27
C THR A 319 -0.10 -8.97 9.49
N ILE A 320 0.73 -9.97 9.77
CA ILE A 320 1.52 -10.00 11.01
C ILE A 320 2.80 -10.83 10.86
N THR A 321 3.85 -10.41 11.57
CA THR A 321 5.04 -11.21 11.86
C THR A 321 4.93 -11.88 13.25
N PRO A 322 5.75 -12.87 13.63
CA PRO A 322 5.84 -13.30 15.02
C PRO A 322 6.44 -12.22 15.92
N LEU A 323 6.00 -12.19 17.17
CA LEU A 323 6.70 -11.47 18.23
C LEU A 323 7.66 -12.46 18.91
N ASP A 324 8.90 -12.53 18.48
CA ASP A 324 9.89 -13.51 18.99
C ASP A 324 10.48 -13.09 20.34
N ALA A 325 10.42 -11.80 20.67
CA ALA A 325 10.83 -11.23 21.96
C ALA A 325 9.98 -9.99 22.31
N PRO A 326 9.87 -9.62 23.61
CA PRO A 326 9.27 -8.34 23.98
C PRO A 326 9.99 -7.17 23.33
N MET A 327 9.24 -6.26 22.68
CA MET A 327 9.77 -5.14 21.88
C MET A 327 10.69 -5.60 20.75
N ASP A 328 10.30 -6.70 20.08
CA ASP A 328 11.02 -7.21 18.91
C ASP A 328 11.06 -6.15 17.80
N PRO A 329 12.24 -5.73 17.35
CA PRO A 329 12.32 -4.72 16.28
C PRO A 329 11.91 -5.24 14.90
N ASP A 330 11.90 -6.57 14.70
CA ASP A 330 11.47 -7.20 13.44
C ASP A 330 9.95 -7.51 13.43
N TYR A 331 9.22 -7.12 14.50
CA TYR A 331 7.78 -7.27 14.55
C TYR A 331 7.10 -6.22 13.68
N GLY A 332 6.01 -6.62 13.04
CA GLY A 332 5.12 -5.73 12.28
C GLY A 332 3.73 -6.33 12.19
N GLU A 333 2.70 -5.49 12.29
CA GLU A 333 1.29 -5.89 12.13
C GLU A 333 0.51 -4.75 11.50
N LEU A 334 -0.34 -5.08 10.53
CA LEU A 334 -1.19 -4.13 9.81
C LEU A 334 -2.62 -4.65 9.83
N ASP A 335 -3.53 -3.91 10.48
CA ASP A 335 -4.86 -4.39 10.81
C ASP A 335 -5.97 -3.56 10.19
N PHE A 336 -7.04 -4.26 9.78
CA PHE A 336 -8.40 -3.79 9.87
C PHE A 336 -9.11 -4.56 10.99
N GLU A 337 -9.65 -3.85 11.99
CA GLU A 337 -10.39 -4.44 13.11
C GLU A 337 -11.74 -3.75 13.28
N TYR A 338 -12.84 -4.48 13.07
CA TYR A 338 -14.17 -3.97 13.29
C TYR A 338 -14.76 -4.50 14.61
N LEU A 339 -15.19 -3.58 15.48
CA LEU A 339 -15.79 -3.83 16.77
C LEU A 339 -17.23 -3.34 16.80
N PRO A 340 -18.23 -4.20 16.51
CA PRO A 340 -19.64 -3.78 16.42
C PRO A 340 -20.21 -3.30 17.76
N ASN A 341 -19.80 -3.93 18.85
CA ASN A 341 -20.24 -3.61 20.21
C ASN A 341 -19.19 -2.81 21.01
N GLY A 342 -18.20 -2.25 20.30
CA GLY A 342 -17.07 -1.59 20.95
C GLY A 342 -16.15 -2.56 21.68
N GLY A 343 -15.38 -2.04 22.59
CA GLY A 343 -14.34 -2.73 23.33
C GLY A 343 -13.13 -1.81 23.50
N TRP A 344 -12.20 -2.15 24.36
CA TRP A 344 -11.00 -1.33 24.67
C TRP A 344 -11.32 0.12 25.08
N GLY A 345 -12.54 0.36 25.61
CA GLY A 345 -13.02 1.67 26.03
C GLY A 345 -14.00 2.34 25.07
N GLU A 346 -14.17 1.80 23.88
CA GLU A 346 -15.15 2.27 22.89
C GLU A 346 -16.56 1.73 23.20
N PRO A 347 -17.60 2.56 23.04
CA PRO A 347 -18.95 2.17 23.42
C PRO A 347 -19.69 1.32 22.38
N SER A 348 -19.39 1.46 21.09
CA SER A 348 -20.05 0.73 19.99
C SER A 348 -19.33 1.00 18.66
N ASN A 349 -19.76 0.33 17.63
CA ASN A 349 -19.39 0.41 16.21
C ASN A 349 -18.15 1.27 15.89
N ILE A 350 -17.01 0.63 15.79
CA ILE A 350 -15.77 1.29 15.42
C ILE A 350 -14.93 0.38 14.51
N LEU A 351 -14.41 0.93 13.44
CA LEU A 351 -13.40 0.31 12.58
C LEU A 351 -12.07 0.98 12.82
N TYR A 352 -11.05 0.20 13.12
CA TYR A 352 -9.66 0.61 13.18
C TYR A 352 -8.89 0.19 11.93
N ALA A 353 -7.98 1.04 11.47
CA ALA A 353 -6.82 0.69 10.67
C ALA A 353 -5.59 0.95 11.52
N THR A 354 -4.87 -0.09 11.94
CA THR A 354 -3.74 0.00 12.87
C THR A 354 -2.46 -0.48 12.20
N SER A 355 -1.35 0.20 12.48
CA SER A 355 -0.01 -0.27 12.13
C SER A 355 0.83 -0.34 13.38
N TRP A 356 1.43 -1.50 13.61
CA TRP A 356 2.28 -1.75 14.77
C TRP A 356 3.74 -1.84 14.34
N GLU A 357 4.58 -1.21 15.15
CA GLU A 357 6.03 -1.41 15.14
C GLU A 357 6.40 -2.60 16.02
N THR A 358 5.92 -2.61 17.28
CA THR A 358 6.23 -3.67 18.25
C THR A 358 5.40 -3.53 19.52
N TYR A 359 5.48 -4.56 20.39
CA TYR A 359 4.90 -4.47 21.73
C TYR A 359 5.58 -5.40 22.74
N ARG A 360 5.28 -5.15 24.00
CA ARG A 360 5.61 -6.02 25.14
C ARG A 360 4.34 -6.34 25.91
N PRO A 361 4.00 -7.64 26.12
CA PRO A 361 2.74 -8.01 26.77
C PRO A 361 2.75 -7.78 28.31
N ASP A 362 3.91 -7.84 28.98
CA ASP A 362 4.00 -7.68 30.43
C ASP A 362 5.37 -7.03 30.86
N PRO A 363 5.39 -5.85 31.49
CA PRO A 363 4.25 -4.93 31.57
C PRO A 363 3.86 -4.44 30.19
N TRP A 364 2.56 -4.18 29.96
CA TRP A 364 2.07 -3.76 28.67
C TRP A 364 2.74 -2.48 28.18
N GLU A 365 3.31 -2.54 27.00
CA GLU A 365 3.88 -1.42 26.27
C GLU A 365 3.67 -1.69 24.78
N ALA A 366 3.27 -0.67 24.01
CA ALA A 366 2.98 -0.81 22.60
C ALA A 366 3.50 0.40 21.81
N VAL A 367 4.06 0.13 20.63
CA VAL A 367 4.43 1.16 19.65
C VAL A 367 3.59 0.91 18.42
N ASN A 368 2.51 1.65 18.29
CA ASN A 368 1.59 1.58 17.16
C ASN A 368 1.01 2.95 16.83
N THR A 369 0.34 3.02 15.70
CA THR A 369 -0.52 4.14 15.31
C THR A 369 -1.79 3.60 14.70
N HIS A 370 -2.89 4.35 14.80
CA HIS A 370 -4.15 3.96 14.18
C HIS A 370 -4.94 5.15 13.69
N THR A 371 -5.87 4.85 12.78
CA THR A 371 -6.95 5.72 12.35
C THR A 371 -8.25 4.97 12.56
N GLU A 372 -9.28 5.64 13.08
CA GLU A 372 -10.57 5.01 13.37
C GLU A 372 -11.74 5.78 12.78
N GLU A 373 -12.83 5.05 12.52
CA GLU A 373 -14.13 5.63 12.17
C GLU A 373 -15.24 4.97 12.99
N ARG A 374 -16.03 5.82 13.69
CA ARG A 374 -17.10 5.40 14.58
C ARG A 374 -18.45 5.41 13.87
N THR A 375 -18.72 4.32 13.16
CA THR A 375 -20.00 4.07 12.48
C THR A 375 -20.18 2.57 12.29
N SER A 376 -21.37 2.13 11.91
CA SER A 376 -21.61 0.75 11.50
C SER A 376 -20.91 0.46 10.17
N PHE A 377 -20.18 -0.65 10.15
CA PHE A 377 -19.61 -1.26 8.95
C PHE A 377 -20.28 -2.62 8.67
N ALA A 378 -21.54 -2.81 9.10
CA ALA A 378 -22.28 -4.02 8.74
C ALA A 378 -22.52 -4.09 7.23
N GLY A 379 -22.12 -5.19 6.62
CA GLY A 379 -22.22 -5.39 5.18
C GLY A 379 -20.89 -5.78 4.53
N TRP A 380 -20.88 -5.85 3.21
CA TRP A 380 -19.67 -6.13 2.43
C TRP A 380 -18.83 -4.87 2.26
N HIS A 381 -17.53 -5.02 2.48
CA HIS A 381 -16.53 -3.97 2.30
C HIS A 381 -15.32 -4.51 1.53
N ASP A 382 -14.83 -3.73 0.59
CA ASP A 382 -13.57 -3.97 -0.08
C ASP A 382 -12.46 -3.28 0.71
N LEU A 383 -11.62 -4.08 1.36
CA LEU A 383 -10.51 -3.63 2.21
C LEU A 383 -9.20 -3.81 1.45
N VAL A 384 -8.41 -2.74 1.35
CA VAL A 384 -7.11 -2.77 0.66
C VAL A 384 -6.05 -2.10 1.55
N ILE A 385 -4.92 -2.78 1.73
CA ILE A 385 -3.71 -2.23 2.35
C ILE A 385 -2.63 -2.21 1.28
N THR A 386 -2.02 -1.05 1.04
CA THR A 386 -0.84 -0.97 0.19
C THR A 386 0.37 -0.60 1.03
N VAL A 387 1.44 -1.38 0.89
CA VAL A 387 2.72 -1.15 1.55
C VAL A 387 3.75 -0.88 0.47
N ASP A 388 4.33 0.30 0.50
CA ASP A 388 5.51 0.64 -0.27
C ASP A 388 6.65 1.00 0.71
N ARG A 389 7.85 1.17 0.20
CA ARG A 389 9.06 1.42 1.03
C ARG A 389 8.98 2.68 1.90
N SER A 390 7.89 3.42 1.87
CA SER A 390 7.75 4.71 2.56
C SER A 390 6.42 4.89 3.28
N LEU A 391 5.36 4.22 2.83
CA LEU A 391 4.00 4.46 3.33
C LEU A 391 3.16 3.18 3.31
N ILE A 392 2.30 3.10 4.31
CA ILE A 392 1.19 2.15 4.38
C ILE A 392 -0.09 2.94 4.14
N ARG A 393 -0.92 2.49 3.21
CA ARG A 393 -2.22 3.11 2.95
C ARG A 393 -3.33 2.09 3.09
N TYR A 394 -4.36 2.47 3.80
CA TYR A 394 -5.56 1.68 4.04
C TYR A 394 -6.72 2.27 3.25
N TYR A 395 -7.45 1.43 2.53
CA TYR A 395 -8.65 1.83 1.77
C TYR A 395 -9.83 0.98 2.18
N VAL A 396 -10.99 1.61 2.32
CA VAL A 396 -12.29 0.96 2.54
C VAL A 396 -13.22 1.43 1.42
N ASP A 397 -13.74 0.48 0.65
CA ASP A 397 -14.65 0.74 -0.48
C ASP A 397 -14.10 1.79 -1.47
N GLY A 398 -12.83 1.66 -1.81
CA GLY A 398 -12.13 2.57 -2.71
C GLY A 398 -11.73 3.92 -2.12
N ARG A 399 -12.20 4.27 -0.92
CA ARG A 399 -11.86 5.51 -0.22
C ARG A 399 -10.59 5.33 0.63
N LEU A 400 -9.64 6.23 0.51
CA LEU A 400 -8.48 6.27 1.42
C LEU A 400 -8.98 6.50 2.85
N PHE A 401 -8.71 5.53 3.73
CA PHE A 401 -9.11 5.53 5.13
C PHE A 401 -7.98 6.04 6.04
N ALA A 402 -6.75 5.53 5.85
CA ALA A 402 -5.58 5.90 6.64
C ALA A 402 -4.31 5.93 5.80
N THR A 403 -3.31 6.68 6.28
CA THR A 403 -1.93 6.66 5.79
C THR A 403 -0.98 6.70 6.97
N HIS A 404 -0.14 5.68 7.09
CA HIS A 404 0.90 5.57 8.11
C HIS A 404 2.27 5.48 7.41
N GLY A 405 3.35 5.72 8.13
CA GLY A 405 4.72 5.68 7.62
C GLY A 405 5.67 5.20 8.71
N GLU A 406 6.95 5.57 8.60
CA GLU A 406 7.93 5.25 9.63
C GLU A 406 7.45 5.65 11.06
N PRO A 407 7.72 4.82 12.08
CA PRO A 407 8.53 3.61 12.07
C PRO A 407 7.75 2.31 11.79
N TYR A 408 6.49 2.37 11.37
CA TYR A 408 5.53 1.27 11.32
C TYR A 408 5.59 0.42 10.05
N LEU A 409 6.63 0.60 9.21
CA LEU A 409 6.81 -0.18 7.99
C LEU A 409 7.32 -1.58 8.33
N PRO A 410 6.70 -2.67 7.82
CA PRO A 410 7.18 -4.02 8.09
C PRO A 410 8.57 -4.28 7.49
N GLU A 411 9.50 -4.84 8.30
CA GLU A 411 10.86 -5.17 7.86
C GLU A 411 11.02 -6.62 7.41
N THR A 412 10.11 -7.50 7.83
CA THR A 412 10.20 -8.95 7.57
C THR A 412 8.92 -9.48 6.95
N PRO A 413 8.96 -10.64 6.25
CA PRO A 413 7.77 -11.22 5.65
C PRO A 413 6.68 -11.51 6.68
N MET A 414 5.45 -11.14 6.35
CA MET A 414 4.25 -11.32 7.16
C MET A 414 3.41 -12.52 6.69
N SER A 415 2.49 -12.96 7.53
CA SER A 415 1.35 -13.81 7.15
C SER A 415 0.13 -12.95 6.80
N ILE A 416 -0.84 -13.51 6.07
CA ILE A 416 -2.18 -12.93 5.85
C ILE A 416 -3.15 -13.70 6.72
N ASN A 417 -4.00 -12.97 7.49
CA ASN A 417 -4.80 -13.57 8.53
C ASN A 417 -6.22 -12.99 8.54
N PHE A 418 -7.15 -13.85 8.95
CA PHE A 418 -8.53 -13.51 9.28
C PHE A 418 -8.88 -14.15 10.60
N ASN A 419 -9.31 -13.36 11.58
CA ASN A 419 -9.81 -13.91 12.81
C ASN A 419 -11.11 -13.26 13.29
N HIS A 420 -11.82 -13.98 14.13
CA HIS A 420 -13.08 -13.56 14.72
C HIS A 420 -13.13 -14.05 16.16
N TRP A 421 -13.14 -13.13 17.13
CA TRP A 421 -12.95 -13.44 18.54
C TRP A 421 -13.61 -12.44 19.48
N ILE A 422 -13.72 -12.77 20.79
CA ILE A 422 -14.32 -11.90 21.83
C ILE A 422 -13.21 -11.36 22.74
N ILE A 423 -13.19 -10.05 22.95
CA ILE A 423 -12.23 -9.36 23.81
C ILE A 423 -12.32 -9.93 25.26
N SER A 424 -11.16 -10.00 25.93
CA SER A 424 -11.10 -10.38 27.34
C SER A 424 -11.97 -9.44 28.20
N GLY A 425 -12.92 -10.01 28.95
CA GLY A 425 -13.91 -9.24 29.71
C GLY A 425 -15.08 -8.72 28.88
N GLY A 426 -15.13 -9.00 27.58
CA GLY A 426 -16.16 -8.52 26.66
C GLY A 426 -17.41 -9.41 26.52
N LEU A 427 -17.52 -10.48 27.30
CA LEU A 427 -18.72 -11.33 27.31
C LEU A 427 -19.89 -10.63 28.01
N VAL A 428 -21.02 -10.54 27.35
CA VAL A 428 -22.27 -10.09 27.98
C VAL A 428 -22.74 -11.11 29.01
N GLY A 429 -23.29 -10.65 30.12
CA GLY A 429 -23.69 -11.47 31.28
C GLY A 429 -24.93 -12.36 31.06
N SER A 430 -25.05 -13.00 29.88
CA SER A 430 -26.14 -13.92 29.51
C SER A 430 -25.60 -15.32 29.27
N GLY A 431 -26.20 -16.32 29.88
CA GLY A 431 -25.92 -17.74 29.62
C GLY A 431 -26.60 -18.30 28.36
N THR A 432 -27.34 -17.49 27.62
CA THR A 432 -27.98 -17.91 26.37
C THR A 432 -26.95 -18.09 25.26
N PRO A 433 -26.91 -19.24 24.57
CA PRO A 433 -26.01 -19.44 23.42
C PRO A 433 -26.26 -18.43 22.32
N ARG A 434 -25.17 -17.98 21.68
CA ARG A 434 -25.18 -17.04 20.57
C ARG A 434 -24.00 -17.26 19.65
N ALA A 435 -24.15 -16.82 18.39
CA ALA A 435 -23.13 -16.99 17.37
C ALA A 435 -23.09 -15.76 16.46
N TYR A 436 -21.90 -15.32 16.16
CA TYR A 436 -21.58 -14.20 15.27
C TYR A 436 -20.83 -14.74 14.05
N ASP A 437 -21.03 -14.12 12.90
CA ASP A 437 -20.40 -14.51 11.65
C ASP A 437 -19.62 -13.31 11.04
N GLN A 438 -18.41 -13.58 10.57
CA GLN A 438 -17.67 -12.76 9.64
C GLN A 438 -17.50 -13.57 8.35
N LYS A 439 -17.69 -12.95 7.17
CA LYS A 439 -17.50 -13.64 5.89
C LYS A 439 -16.44 -12.98 5.04
N VAL A 440 -15.73 -13.80 4.27
CA VAL A 440 -14.72 -13.32 3.33
C VAL A 440 -15.00 -13.93 1.96
N ASP A 441 -15.08 -13.08 0.94
CA ASP A 441 -15.40 -13.47 -0.44
C ASP A 441 -14.14 -13.90 -1.19
N TYR A 442 -13.06 -13.12 -1.06
CA TYR A 442 -11.74 -13.43 -1.62
C TYR A 442 -10.62 -12.78 -0.82
N VAL A 443 -9.41 -13.25 -1.08
CA VAL A 443 -8.17 -12.56 -0.73
C VAL A 443 -7.29 -12.41 -1.98
N TYR A 444 -6.61 -11.27 -2.07
CA TYR A 444 -5.68 -10.95 -3.14
C TYR A 444 -4.43 -10.29 -2.56
N TYR A 445 -3.26 -10.67 -3.06
CA TYR A 445 -1.99 -10.00 -2.78
C TYR A 445 -1.19 -9.88 -4.07
N ALA A 446 -0.56 -8.72 -4.29
CA ALA A 446 0.36 -8.49 -5.40
C ALA A 446 1.68 -7.95 -4.84
N GLN A 447 2.75 -8.76 -4.97
CA GLN A 447 4.06 -8.42 -4.45
C GLN A 447 4.68 -7.25 -5.21
N ASP A 448 5.29 -6.32 -4.47
CA ASP A 448 6.01 -5.15 -4.99
C ASP A 448 5.16 -4.23 -5.90
N GLN A 449 3.83 -4.34 -5.83
CA GLN A 449 2.90 -3.53 -6.62
C GLN A 449 1.97 -2.73 -5.71
N THR A 450 1.87 -1.43 -5.95
CA THR A 450 0.92 -0.53 -5.27
C THR A 450 -0.30 -0.32 -6.16
N LEU A 451 -1.28 -1.24 -6.04
CA LEU A 451 -2.49 -1.22 -6.85
C LEU A 451 -3.57 -0.32 -6.23
N THR A 452 -4.34 0.33 -7.09
CA THR A 452 -5.58 0.99 -6.65
C THR A 452 -6.66 -0.05 -6.34
N PRO A 453 -7.65 0.26 -5.47
CA PRO A 453 -8.79 -0.63 -5.24
C PRO A 453 -9.52 -1.06 -6.52
N ALA A 454 -9.63 -0.18 -7.53
CA ALA A 454 -10.22 -0.51 -8.83
C ALA A 454 -9.40 -1.53 -9.61
N GLN A 455 -8.07 -1.45 -9.58
CA GLN A 455 -7.19 -2.43 -10.21
C GLN A 455 -7.25 -3.80 -9.52
N VAL A 456 -7.36 -3.81 -8.19
CA VAL A 456 -7.59 -5.05 -7.43
C VAL A 456 -8.91 -5.71 -7.87
N GLN A 457 -10.00 -4.94 -7.93
CA GLN A 457 -11.30 -5.46 -8.36
C GLN A 457 -11.25 -6.02 -9.79
N ALA A 458 -10.63 -5.30 -10.73
CA ALA A 458 -10.45 -5.75 -12.10
C ALA A 458 -9.62 -7.05 -12.21
N ALA A 459 -8.58 -7.20 -11.35
CA ALA A 459 -7.80 -8.44 -11.29
C ALA A 459 -8.64 -9.62 -10.79
N VAL A 460 -9.41 -9.44 -9.72
CA VAL A 460 -10.31 -10.46 -9.18
C VAL A 460 -11.37 -10.85 -10.19
N ASP A 461 -12.02 -9.88 -10.85
CA ASP A 461 -13.04 -10.12 -11.86
C ASP A 461 -12.48 -10.93 -13.04
N ARG A 462 -11.25 -10.66 -13.48
CA ARG A 462 -10.56 -11.42 -14.51
C ARG A 462 -10.33 -12.88 -14.10
N TYR A 463 -9.79 -13.13 -12.89
CA TYR A 463 -9.59 -14.49 -12.38
C TYR A 463 -10.90 -15.26 -12.30
N ARG A 464 -11.97 -14.63 -11.85
CA ARG A 464 -13.32 -15.25 -11.82
C ARG A 464 -13.87 -15.52 -13.22
N ALA A 465 -13.70 -14.60 -14.17
CA ALA A 465 -14.08 -14.80 -15.57
C ALA A 465 -13.34 -15.97 -16.23
N ASP A 466 -12.06 -16.16 -15.86
CA ASP A 466 -11.21 -17.24 -16.32
C ASP A 466 -11.40 -18.55 -15.53
N ALA A 467 -12.36 -18.58 -14.57
CA ALA A 467 -12.62 -19.68 -13.66
C ALA A 467 -11.40 -20.12 -12.83
N VAL A 468 -10.54 -19.18 -12.51
CA VAL A 468 -9.39 -19.38 -11.58
C VAL A 468 -9.89 -19.15 -10.16
N SER A 469 -9.93 -20.21 -9.36
CA SER A 469 -10.32 -20.09 -7.93
C SER A 469 -9.13 -19.96 -6.97
N HIS A 470 -7.92 -20.21 -7.46
CA HIS A 470 -6.69 -20.04 -6.69
C HIS A 470 -5.48 -19.90 -7.60
N LEU A 471 -4.62 -18.97 -7.27
CA LEU A 471 -3.30 -18.78 -7.88
C LEU A 471 -2.34 -18.27 -6.79
N ASP A 472 -1.20 -18.94 -6.64
CA ASP A 472 -0.14 -18.51 -5.71
C ASP A 472 1.22 -18.66 -6.43
N THR A 473 1.81 -17.53 -6.76
CA THR A 473 3.12 -17.43 -7.42
C THR A 473 4.15 -16.70 -6.56
N VAL A 474 3.76 -16.31 -5.33
CA VAL A 474 4.68 -15.70 -4.35
C VAL A 474 5.70 -16.76 -3.93
N PRO A 475 7.02 -16.47 -4.00
CA PRO A 475 8.08 -17.40 -3.66
C PRO A 475 8.01 -18.01 -2.27
#